data_ae043c33aa5442b44d42b6aedfa63b72
#
_entry.id   ae043c33aa5442b44d42b6aedfa63b72
#
_cell.length_a   1.000
_cell.length_b   1.000
_cell.length_c   1.000
_cell.angle_alpha   90.00
_cell.angle_beta   90.00
_cell.angle_gamma   90.00
#
_symmetry.space_group_name_H-M   'P 1'
#
loop_
_entity.id
_entity.type
_entity.pdbx_description
1 polymer ?
#
loop_
_entity_poly.entity_id
_entity_poly.type
_entity_poly.pdbx_seq_one_letter_code
_entity_poly.pdbx_strand_id
1 'polypeptide(L)'
;LASGMVGEFPELQGVMGRYYALGQGEDARVAEAIAAHYRPAGAGDAVPNEPIAIAVALADKLDQLVGFFAVGEKPTGSGDPFALRRAALGVIRIIRENGLRLALADVMGEAFFLFPQATNASAAPDFGVEIAEAKRASGWQAPASSAHPPLVAAFAAGLLDFLAERLRVQLRGEGARHDVVAAVFGAAPDDDLNRLLSRADAVRGF
;
A
#
# COMPACT_ATOMS: atom_id res chain seq x y z
N LEU A 1 18.62 2.31 -9.87
CA LEU A 1 17.70 3.43 -10.08
C LEU A 1 18.37 4.62 -10.74
N ALA A 2 19.43 5.13 -10.17
CA ALA A 2 20.10 6.35 -10.62
C ALA A 2 21.33 6.07 -11.52
N SER A 3 21.36 4.95 -12.24
CA SER A 3 22.45 4.67 -13.16
C SER A 3 22.20 5.34 -14.52
N GLY A 4 23.27 5.79 -15.19
CA GLY A 4 23.17 6.36 -16.54
C GLY A 4 22.51 5.39 -17.53
N MET A 5 22.75 4.10 -17.38
CA MET A 5 22.12 3.06 -18.20
C MET A 5 20.59 3.07 -18.11
N VAL A 6 20.03 3.21 -16.91
CA VAL A 6 18.57 3.28 -16.74
C VAL A 6 18.02 4.65 -17.18
N GLY A 7 18.82 5.70 -17.10
CA GLY A 7 18.46 7.01 -17.65
C GLY A 7 18.27 6.99 -19.16
N GLU A 8 19.10 6.21 -19.88
CA GLU A 8 19.00 6.04 -21.34
C GLU A 8 18.00 4.96 -21.73
N PHE A 9 17.88 3.90 -20.93
CA PHE A 9 17.04 2.71 -21.18
C PHE A 9 16.15 2.41 -19.96
N PRO A 10 15.04 3.14 -19.77
CA PRO A 10 14.17 3.00 -18.59
C PRO A 10 13.62 1.58 -18.37
N GLU A 11 13.45 0.81 -19.45
CA GLU A 11 12.99 -0.59 -19.39
C GLU A 11 13.97 -1.53 -18.69
N LEU A 12 15.23 -1.11 -18.53
CA LEU A 12 16.25 -1.86 -17.80
C LEU A 12 16.26 -1.60 -16.30
N GLN A 13 15.30 -0.80 -15.81
CA GLN A 13 15.15 -0.53 -14.38
C GLN A 13 14.97 -1.84 -13.59
N GLY A 14 15.71 -1.97 -12.49
CA GLY A 14 15.79 -3.21 -11.71
C GLY A 14 16.72 -4.27 -12.31
N VAL A 15 16.60 -4.56 -13.61
CA VAL A 15 17.42 -5.56 -14.29
C VAL A 15 18.91 -5.22 -14.19
N MET A 16 19.29 -4.00 -14.57
CA MET A 16 20.70 -3.57 -14.50
C MET A 16 21.20 -3.46 -13.06
N GLY A 17 20.35 -3.02 -12.12
CA GLY A 17 20.69 -3.00 -10.71
C GLY A 17 21.06 -4.38 -10.17
N ARG A 18 20.31 -5.42 -10.59
CA ARG A 18 20.62 -6.82 -10.27
C ARG A 18 21.99 -7.26 -10.80
N TYR A 19 22.28 -6.96 -12.06
CA TYR A 19 23.57 -7.32 -12.65
C TYR A 19 24.73 -6.58 -11.97
N TYR A 20 24.59 -5.33 -11.64
CA TYR A 20 25.62 -4.56 -10.93
C TYR A 20 25.84 -5.10 -9.51
N ALA A 21 24.79 -5.43 -8.78
CA ALA A 21 24.90 -6.03 -7.45
C ALA A 21 25.65 -7.36 -7.50
N LEU A 22 25.29 -8.24 -8.42
CA LEU A 22 26.00 -9.52 -8.61
C LEU A 22 27.47 -9.32 -9.00
N GLY A 23 27.76 -8.36 -9.89
CA GLY A 23 29.12 -8.02 -10.30
C GLY A 23 29.97 -7.43 -9.17
N GLN A 24 29.35 -6.87 -8.15
CA GLN A 24 30.01 -6.35 -6.95
C GLN A 24 30.13 -7.38 -5.82
N GLY A 25 29.61 -8.59 -6.05
CA GLY A 25 29.68 -9.68 -5.06
C GLY A 25 28.59 -9.64 -3.98
N GLU A 26 27.51 -8.88 -4.19
CA GLU A 26 26.36 -8.88 -3.29
C GLU A 26 25.66 -10.25 -3.28
N ASP A 27 24.97 -10.54 -2.19
CA ASP A 27 24.16 -11.78 -2.07
C ASP A 27 23.11 -11.84 -3.21
N ALA A 28 22.97 -13.01 -3.82
CA ALA A 28 22.05 -13.22 -4.93
C ALA A 28 20.59 -12.86 -4.58
N ARG A 29 20.17 -13.03 -3.32
CA ARG A 29 18.83 -12.66 -2.84
C ARG A 29 18.65 -11.16 -2.80
N VAL A 30 19.70 -10.41 -2.43
CA VAL A 30 19.70 -8.93 -2.48
C VAL A 30 19.61 -8.45 -3.92
N ALA A 31 20.40 -9.04 -4.81
CA ALA A 31 20.36 -8.71 -6.23
C ALA A 31 18.98 -9.00 -6.86
N GLU A 32 18.36 -10.12 -6.50
CA GLU A 32 17.00 -10.44 -6.97
C GLU A 32 15.95 -9.48 -6.38
N ALA A 33 16.08 -9.09 -5.13
CA ALA A 33 15.20 -8.09 -4.53
C ALA A 33 15.28 -6.73 -5.25
N ILE A 34 16.49 -6.32 -5.70
CA ILE A 34 16.66 -5.11 -6.52
C ILE A 34 15.88 -5.20 -7.84
N ALA A 35 15.82 -6.36 -8.47
CA ALA A 35 15.04 -6.56 -9.69
C ALA A 35 13.54 -6.65 -9.42
N ALA A 36 13.15 -7.27 -8.31
CA ALA A 36 11.77 -7.65 -8.03
C ALA A 36 10.95 -6.57 -7.30
N HIS A 37 11.57 -5.59 -6.62
CA HIS A 37 10.83 -4.66 -5.75
C HIS A 37 9.85 -3.73 -6.50
N TYR A 38 10.06 -3.52 -7.80
CA TYR A 38 9.10 -2.79 -8.64
C TYR A 38 7.81 -3.56 -8.90
N ARG A 39 7.85 -4.89 -8.76
CA ARG A 39 6.69 -5.74 -9.03
C ARG A 39 5.70 -5.74 -7.86
N PRO A 40 4.40 -5.90 -8.14
CA PRO A 40 3.80 -5.82 -9.48
C PRO A 40 3.67 -4.36 -9.93
N ALA A 41 4.06 -4.04 -11.16
CA ALA A 41 3.84 -2.74 -11.79
C ALA A 41 2.49 -2.69 -12.53
N GLY A 42 1.88 -3.84 -12.80
CA GLY A 42 0.60 -3.98 -13.47
C GLY A 42 -0.17 -5.23 -13.05
N ALA A 43 -1.41 -5.34 -13.51
CA ALA A 43 -2.31 -6.44 -13.14
C ALA A 43 -1.78 -7.83 -13.55
N GLY A 44 -1.04 -7.91 -14.67
CA GLY A 44 -0.49 -9.16 -15.19
C GLY A 44 0.89 -9.54 -14.64
N ASP A 45 1.52 -8.66 -13.85
CA ASP A 45 2.86 -8.94 -13.33
C ASP A 45 2.84 -10.01 -12.24
N ALA A 46 3.92 -10.78 -12.17
CA ALA A 46 4.17 -11.67 -11.05
C ALA A 46 4.45 -10.85 -9.77
N VAL A 47 3.97 -11.35 -8.66
CA VAL A 47 4.24 -10.79 -7.33
C VAL A 47 5.54 -11.41 -6.80
N PRO A 48 6.42 -10.63 -6.13
CA PRO A 48 7.59 -11.20 -5.48
C PRO A 48 7.17 -12.19 -4.39
N ASN A 49 7.88 -13.31 -4.30
CA ASN A 49 7.60 -14.41 -3.36
C ASN A 49 8.79 -14.76 -2.44
N GLU A 50 9.93 -14.11 -2.66
CA GLU A 50 11.11 -14.27 -1.82
C GLU A 50 11.05 -13.24 -0.68
N PRO A 51 11.32 -13.58 0.59
CA PRO A 51 11.10 -12.70 1.75
C PRO A 51 11.77 -11.33 1.66
N ILE A 52 13.02 -11.26 1.18
CA ILE A 52 13.73 -9.99 1.01
C ILE A 52 13.06 -9.13 -0.07
N ALA A 53 12.71 -9.74 -1.20
CA ALA A 53 12.04 -9.05 -2.29
C ALA A 53 10.64 -8.55 -1.89
N ILE A 54 9.89 -9.36 -1.11
CA ILE A 54 8.60 -8.97 -0.53
C ILE A 54 8.77 -7.75 0.37
N ALA A 55 9.72 -7.80 1.30
CA ALA A 55 9.94 -6.71 2.25
C ALA A 55 10.30 -5.40 1.55
N VAL A 56 11.21 -5.44 0.57
CA VAL A 56 11.64 -4.25 -0.17
C VAL A 56 10.51 -3.73 -1.07
N ALA A 57 9.75 -4.61 -1.73
CA ALA A 57 8.62 -4.21 -2.58
C ALA A 57 7.48 -3.56 -1.78
N LEU A 58 7.20 -4.06 -0.57
CA LEU A 58 6.23 -3.44 0.34
C LEU A 58 6.73 -2.09 0.85
N ALA A 59 7.99 -2.02 1.28
CA ALA A 59 8.60 -0.78 1.76
C ALA A 59 8.55 0.32 0.69
N ASP A 60 8.97 0.02 -0.54
CA ASP A 60 8.95 0.97 -1.66
C ASP A 60 7.55 1.53 -1.93
N LYS A 61 6.53 0.65 -2.00
CA LYS A 61 5.16 1.05 -2.29
C LYS A 61 4.49 1.78 -1.12
N LEU A 62 4.76 1.36 0.11
CA LEU A 62 4.23 2.02 1.30
C LEU A 62 4.87 3.38 1.51
N ASP A 63 6.19 3.50 1.29
CA ASP A 63 6.91 4.78 1.33
C ASP A 63 6.32 5.78 0.33
N GLN A 64 6.08 5.34 -0.91
CA GLN A 64 5.44 6.15 -1.94
C GLN A 64 4.03 6.59 -1.49
N LEU A 65 3.19 5.68 -1.01
CA LEU A 65 1.83 5.98 -0.57
C LEU A 65 1.84 6.96 0.62
N VAL A 66 2.63 6.66 1.64
CA VAL A 66 2.72 7.50 2.84
C VAL A 66 3.26 8.88 2.49
N GLY A 67 4.35 8.96 1.72
CA GLY A 67 4.99 10.22 1.36
C GLY A 67 4.06 11.16 0.58
N PHE A 68 3.41 10.67 -0.48
CA PHE A 68 2.50 11.49 -1.27
C PHE A 68 1.23 11.89 -0.50
N PHE A 69 0.65 10.97 0.26
CA PHE A 69 -0.49 11.30 1.11
C PHE A 69 -0.13 12.30 2.20
N ALA A 70 1.07 12.22 2.76
CA ALA A 70 1.53 13.14 3.80
C ALA A 70 1.68 14.60 3.31
N VAL A 71 1.93 14.81 2.02
CA VAL A 71 1.96 16.14 1.40
C VAL A 71 0.65 16.52 0.69
N GLY A 72 -0.43 15.75 0.90
CA GLY A 72 -1.75 16.03 0.36
C GLY A 72 -1.98 15.62 -1.09
N GLU A 73 -1.01 14.96 -1.73
CA GLU A 73 -1.11 14.49 -3.11
C GLU A 73 -1.88 13.18 -3.18
N LYS A 74 -3.20 13.27 -3.37
CA LYS A 74 -4.10 12.12 -3.45
C LYS A 74 -4.66 11.98 -4.87
N PRO A 75 -4.92 10.75 -5.34
CA PRO A 75 -5.60 10.55 -6.60
C PRO A 75 -7.03 11.09 -6.56
N THR A 76 -7.40 11.90 -7.54
CA THR A 76 -8.74 12.51 -7.66
C THR A 76 -9.37 12.16 -9.00
N GLY A 77 -10.64 11.73 -9.02
CA GLY A 77 -11.34 11.39 -10.24
C GLY A 77 -10.54 10.44 -11.14
N SER A 78 -10.22 10.86 -12.38
CA SER A 78 -9.37 10.11 -13.32
C SER A 78 -7.87 10.38 -13.12
N GLY A 79 -7.50 11.43 -12.38
CA GLY A 79 -6.10 11.85 -12.17
C GLY A 79 -5.40 10.96 -11.15
N ASP A 80 -4.24 10.44 -11.54
CA ASP A 80 -3.31 9.68 -10.69
C ASP A 80 -1.88 9.86 -11.20
N PRO A 81 -1.34 11.09 -11.10
CA PRO A 81 -0.04 11.41 -11.72
C PRO A 81 1.11 10.62 -11.10
N PHE A 82 0.98 10.18 -9.86
CA PHE A 82 2.01 9.44 -9.13
C PHE A 82 1.73 7.93 -9.08
N ALA A 83 0.73 7.44 -9.83
CA ALA A 83 0.36 6.02 -9.88
C ALA A 83 0.05 5.38 -8.51
N LEU A 84 -0.50 6.16 -7.58
CA LEU A 84 -0.79 5.71 -6.21
C LEU A 84 -1.84 4.60 -6.16
N ARG A 85 -2.80 4.58 -7.11
CA ARG A 85 -3.74 3.45 -7.25
C ARG A 85 -3.03 2.16 -7.61
N ARG A 86 -2.01 2.22 -8.48
CA ARG A 86 -1.16 1.04 -8.80
C ARG A 86 -0.33 0.60 -7.62
N ALA A 87 0.28 1.54 -6.89
CA ALA A 87 1.03 1.23 -5.67
C ALA A 87 0.14 0.52 -4.64
N ALA A 88 -1.07 1.04 -4.40
CA ALA A 88 -2.05 0.44 -3.50
C ALA A 88 -2.46 -0.98 -3.92
N LEU A 89 -2.77 -1.19 -5.21
CA LEU A 89 -3.07 -2.53 -5.74
C LEU A 89 -1.87 -3.47 -5.62
N GLY A 90 -0.66 -2.94 -5.79
CA GLY A 90 0.58 -3.69 -5.59
C GLY A 90 0.74 -4.17 -4.15
N VAL A 91 0.52 -3.29 -3.16
CA VAL A 91 0.52 -3.66 -1.72
C VAL A 91 -0.52 -4.75 -1.44
N ILE A 92 -1.76 -4.56 -1.90
CA ILE A 92 -2.85 -5.52 -1.70
C ILE A 92 -2.48 -6.89 -2.27
N ARG A 93 -1.95 -6.94 -3.49
CA ARG A 93 -1.56 -8.19 -4.14
C ARG A 93 -0.40 -8.89 -3.44
N ILE A 94 0.64 -8.15 -3.05
CA ILE A 94 1.78 -8.71 -2.32
C ILE A 94 1.31 -9.35 -1.01
N ILE A 95 0.47 -8.67 -0.25
CA ILE A 95 -0.07 -9.17 1.01
C ILE A 95 -0.94 -10.42 0.78
N ARG A 96 -1.85 -10.35 -0.19
CA ARG A 96 -2.81 -11.42 -0.48
C ARG A 96 -2.14 -12.68 -1.02
N GLU A 97 -1.30 -12.55 -2.07
CA GLU A 97 -0.70 -13.69 -2.76
C GLU A 97 0.36 -14.41 -1.90
N ASN A 98 0.98 -13.69 -0.96
CA ASN A 98 1.93 -14.27 0.00
C ASN A 98 1.30 -14.63 1.35
N GLY A 99 0.01 -14.44 1.55
CA GLY A 99 -0.67 -14.76 2.80
C GLY A 99 -0.19 -13.96 4.02
N LEU A 100 0.31 -12.72 3.81
CA LEU A 100 0.95 -11.94 4.88
C LEU A 100 -0.08 -11.39 5.86
N ARG A 101 0.29 -11.38 7.14
CA ARG A 101 -0.48 -10.78 8.24
C ARG A 101 0.28 -9.54 8.73
N LEU A 102 -0.27 -8.36 8.43
CA LEU A 102 0.34 -7.07 8.75
C LEU A 102 -0.69 -6.15 9.39
N ALA A 103 -0.31 -5.52 10.50
CA ALA A 103 -1.02 -4.39 11.09
C ALA A 103 -0.66 -3.13 10.29
N LEU A 104 -1.38 -2.89 9.20
CA LEU A 104 -1.06 -1.82 8.26
C LEU A 104 -1.16 -0.43 8.88
N ALA A 105 -2.05 -0.24 9.86
CA ALA A 105 -2.14 1.02 10.59
C ALA A 105 -0.84 1.37 11.31
N ASP A 106 -0.23 0.38 11.95
CA ASP A 106 1.04 0.57 12.67
C ASP A 106 2.18 0.81 11.69
N VAL A 107 2.29 0.00 10.63
CA VAL A 107 3.33 0.15 9.60
C VAL A 107 3.28 1.53 8.93
N MET A 108 2.08 2.01 8.56
CA MET A 108 1.91 3.33 7.96
C MET A 108 2.16 4.46 8.96
N GLY A 109 1.81 4.26 10.23
CA GLY A 109 2.07 5.20 11.29
C GLY A 109 3.58 5.38 11.53
N GLU A 110 4.33 4.30 11.58
CA GLU A 110 5.81 4.35 11.67
C GLU A 110 6.42 5.01 10.44
N ALA A 111 5.97 4.64 9.25
CA ALA A 111 6.46 5.24 8.01
C ALA A 111 6.20 6.75 7.94
N PHE A 112 5.10 7.25 8.50
CA PHE A 112 4.77 8.67 8.53
C PHE A 112 5.84 9.51 9.23
N PHE A 113 6.48 9.00 10.29
CA PHE A 113 7.53 9.72 11.00
C PHE A 113 8.83 9.88 10.20
N LEU A 114 8.99 9.14 9.10
CA LEU A 114 10.12 9.30 8.18
C LEU A 114 10.00 10.58 7.31
N PHE A 115 8.84 11.22 7.32
CA PHE A 115 8.56 12.44 6.56
C PHE A 115 8.46 13.67 7.49
N PRO A 116 9.57 14.35 7.82
CA PRO A 116 9.58 15.49 8.76
C PRO A 116 8.64 16.64 8.36
N GLN A 117 8.42 16.83 7.05
CA GLN A 117 7.51 17.86 6.52
C GLN A 117 6.05 17.59 6.91
N ALA A 118 5.67 16.33 7.03
CA ALA A 118 4.31 15.92 7.38
C ALA A 118 4.01 16.11 8.88
N THR A 119 5.02 16.15 9.73
CA THR A 119 4.87 16.34 11.18
C THR A 119 4.72 17.82 11.57
N ASN A 120 5.03 18.76 10.68
CA ASN A 120 4.77 20.18 10.89
C ASN A 120 3.28 20.48 10.72
N ALA A 121 2.56 20.65 11.83
CA ALA A 121 1.13 20.92 11.88
C ALA A 121 0.68 22.13 11.02
N SER A 122 1.62 22.98 10.60
CA SER A 122 1.38 24.13 9.70
C SER A 122 1.21 23.74 8.23
N ALA A 123 1.63 22.55 7.82
CA ALA A 123 1.56 22.07 6.43
C ALA A 123 0.38 21.10 6.16
N ALA A 124 -0.35 20.70 7.19
CA ALA A 124 -1.45 19.74 7.06
C ALA A 124 -2.78 20.25 7.66
N PRO A 125 -3.25 21.47 7.33
CA PRO A 125 -4.48 22.00 7.93
C PRO A 125 -5.75 21.21 7.54
N ASP A 126 -5.79 20.59 6.37
CA ASP A 126 -7.02 19.98 5.83
C ASP A 126 -7.11 18.45 6.07
N PHE A 127 -6.01 17.81 6.42
CA PHE A 127 -5.97 16.35 6.57
C PHE A 127 -6.94 15.83 7.64
N GLY A 128 -7.08 16.55 8.74
CA GLY A 128 -7.98 16.19 9.84
C GLY A 128 -9.46 16.33 9.49
N VAL A 129 -9.82 17.30 8.65
CA VAL A 129 -11.22 17.58 8.25
C VAL A 129 -11.67 16.55 7.21
N GLU A 130 -10.88 16.29 6.18
CA GLU A 130 -11.19 15.30 5.16
C GLU A 130 -11.34 13.87 5.73
N ILE A 131 -10.46 13.49 6.67
CA ILE A 131 -10.57 12.20 7.35
C ILE A 131 -11.83 12.11 8.20
N ALA A 132 -12.21 13.18 8.89
CA ALA A 132 -13.43 13.20 9.68
C ALA A 132 -14.69 13.08 8.79
N GLU A 133 -14.67 13.60 7.58
CA GLU A 133 -15.75 13.48 6.60
C GLU A 133 -15.77 12.07 5.95
N ALA A 134 -14.63 11.52 5.59
CA ALA A 134 -14.51 10.15 5.08
C ALA A 134 -14.97 9.11 6.12
N LYS A 135 -14.61 9.30 7.39
CA LYS A 135 -15.10 8.47 8.51
C LYS A 135 -16.62 8.50 8.63
N ARG A 136 -17.24 9.68 8.49
CA ARG A 136 -18.71 9.79 8.55
C ARG A 136 -19.42 9.12 7.39
N ALA A 137 -18.78 9.12 6.20
CA ALA A 137 -19.36 8.55 5.00
C ALA A 137 -19.20 7.03 4.92
N SER A 138 -18.10 6.47 5.44
CA SER A 138 -17.77 5.05 5.31
C SER A 138 -18.24 4.16 6.46
N GLY A 139 -18.62 4.76 7.61
CA GLY A 139 -18.88 4.02 8.85
C GLY A 139 -17.64 3.32 9.42
N TRP A 140 -16.49 3.51 8.81
CA TRP A 140 -15.22 2.92 9.20
C TRP A 140 -14.67 3.63 10.45
N GLN A 141 -14.35 2.84 11.46
CA GLN A 141 -13.54 3.31 12.59
C GLN A 141 -12.18 2.60 12.47
N ALA A 142 -11.11 3.36 12.33
CA ALA A 142 -9.77 2.80 12.39
C ALA A 142 -9.61 2.01 13.70
N PRO A 143 -8.97 0.84 13.66
CA PRO A 143 -8.53 0.20 14.90
C PRO A 143 -7.74 1.25 15.67
N ALA A 144 -8.08 1.45 16.94
CA ALA A 144 -7.35 2.35 17.80
C ALA A 144 -5.96 1.74 18.03
N SER A 145 -5.00 2.06 17.17
CA SER A 145 -3.61 1.89 17.54
C SER A 145 -3.35 2.84 18.68
N SER A 146 -3.25 2.30 19.88
CA SER A 146 -2.91 3.06 21.09
C SER A 146 -1.46 3.54 21.09
N ALA A 147 -0.69 3.15 20.08
CA ALA A 147 0.75 3.42 19.99
C ALA A 147 1.08 4.78 19.33
N HIS A 148 0.16 5.35 18.55
CA HIS A 148 0.45 6.56 17.77
C HIS A 148 -0.34 7.79 18.21
N PRO A 149 0.23 9.01 18.08
CA PRO A 149 -0.50 10.26 18.28
C PRO A 149 -1.76 10.35 17.41
N PRO A 150 -2.80 11.08 17.86
CA PRO A 150 -4.08 11.16 17.13
C PRO A 150 -3.96 11.57 15.65
N LEU A 151 -3.02 12.47 15.33
CA LEU A 151 -2.75 12.88 13.95
C LEU A 151 -2.27 11.71 13.08
N VAL A 152 -1.32 10.92 13.59
CA VAL A 152 -0.75 9.77 12.87
C VAL A 152 -1.80 8.66 12.71
N ALA A 153 -2.58 8.41 13.76
CA ALA A 153 -3.68 7.45 13.70
C ALA A 153 -4.74 7.87 12.67
N ALA A 154 -5.06 9.16 12.59
CA ALA A 154 -5.97 9.71 11.60
C ALA A 154 -5.42 9.59 10.18
N PHE A 155 -4.13 9.87 9.98
CA PHE A 155 -3.44 9.68 8.71
C PHE A 155 -3.49 8.22 8.24
N ALA A 156 -3.07 7.28 9.10
CA ALA A 156 -3.10 5.86 8.80
C ALA A 156 -4.51 5.37 8.44
N ALA A 157 -5.53 5.85 9.16
CA ALA A 157 -6.93 5.54 8.86
C ALA A 157 -7.34 5.99 7.44
N GLY A 158 -6.97 7.20 7.03
CA GLY A 158 -7.29 7.72 5.68
C GLY A 158 -6.59 6.90 4.57
N LEU A 159 -5.37 6.48 4.81
CA LEU A 159 -4.65 5.64 3.86
C LEU A 159 -5.20 4.21 3.81
N LEU A 160 -5.63 3.66 4.95
CA LEU A 160 -6.35 2.38 5.01
C LEU A 160 -7.67 2.43 4.25
N ASP A 161 -8.44 3.52 4.37
CA ASP A 161 -9.66 3.73 3.59
C ASP A 161 -9.40 3.69 2.09
N PHE A 162 -8.31 4.31 1.66
CA PHE A 162 -7.89 4.28 0.26
C PHE A 162 -7.55 2.85 -0.20
N LEU A 163 -6.80 2.08 0.59
CA LEU A 163 -6.50 0.67 0.30
C LEU A 163 -7.78 -0.18 0.28
N ALA A 164 -8.66 0.00 1.26
CA ALA A 164 -9.92 -0.72 1.37
C ALA A 164 -10.81 -0.47 0.13
N GLU A 165 -10.88 0.76 -0.35
CA GLU A 165 -11.64 1.07 -1.56
C GLU A 165 -11.03 0.40 -2.80
N ARG A 166 -9.70 0.35 -2.93
CA ARG A 166 -9.04 -0.38 -4.03
C ARG A 166 -9.30 -1.87 -3.94
N LEU A 167 -9.28 -2.45 -2.76
CA LEU A 167 -9.62 -3.86 -2.54
C LEU A 167 -11.08 -4.14 -2.90
N ARG A 168 -12.02 -3.27 -2.53
CA ARG A 168 -13.43 -3.39 -2.94
C ARG A 168 -13.60 -3.42 -4.45
N VAL A 169 -12.92 -2.50 -5.16
CA VAL A 169 -12.95 -2.44 -6.63
C VAL A 169 -12.39 -3.72 -7.24
N GLN A 170 -11.27 -4.22 -6.71
CA GLN A 170 -10.66 -5.46 -7.18
C GLN A 170 -11.58 -6.66 -6.97
N LEU A 171 -12.14 -6.83 -5.77
CA LEU A 171 -13.05 -7.94 -5.46
C LEU A 171 -14.30 -7.93 -6.35
N ARG A 172 -14.85 -6.76 -6.66
CA ARG A 172 -15.97 -6.64 -7.62
C ARG A 172 -15.55 -7.05 -9.03
N GLY A 173 -14.37 -6.65 -9.46
CA GLY A 173 -13.80 -7.05 -10.75
C GLY A 173 -13.55 -8.55 -10.87
N GLU A 174 -13.26 -9.21 -9.75
CA GLU A 174 -13.14 -10.67 -9.61
C GLU A 174 -14.50 -11.40 -9.47
N GLY A 175 -15.62 -10.68 -9.59
CA GLY A 175 -16.96 -11.25 -9.53
C GLY A 175 -17.54 -11.44 -8.12
N ALA A 176 -16.95 -10.81 -7.10
CA ALA A 176 -17.52 -10.85 -5.76
C ALA A 176 -18.88 -10.13 -5.72
N ARG A 177 -19.87 -10.74 -5.07
CA ARG A 177 -21.20 -10.15 -4.91
C ARG A 177 -21.12 -8.87 -4.09
N HIS A 178 -21.93 -7.88 -4.49
CA HIS A 178 -21.94 -6.56 -3.84
C HIS A 178 -22.32 -6.65 -2.34
N ASP A 179 -23.30 -7.49 -2.00
CA ASP A 179 -23.75 -7.70 -0.62
C ASP A 179 -22.66 -8.32 0.25
N VAL A 180 -21.90 -9.28 -0.26
CA VAL A 180 -20.76 -9.88 0.44
C VAL A 180 -19.66 -8.83 0.72
N VAL A 181 -19.30 -8.06 -0.30
CA VAL A 181 -18.31 -6.99 -0.14
C VAL A 181 -18.79 -5.96 0.88
N ALA A 182 -20.06 -5.53 0.79
CA ALA A 182 -20.63 -4.57 1.73
C ALA A 182 -20.64 -5.12 3.17
N ALA A 183 -21.01 -6.38 3.37
CA ALA A 183 -21.04 -7.01 4.70
C ALA A 183 -19.63 -7.10 5.33
N VAL A 184 -18.60 -7.48 4.55
CA VAL A 184 -17.23 -7.62 5.02
C VAL A 184 -16.66 -6.28 5.46
N PHE A 185 -16.87 -5.23 4.67
CA PHE A 185 -16.36 -3.90 4.98
C PHE A 185 -17.26 -3.09 5.93
N GLY A 186 -18.52 -3.49 6.11
CA GLY A 186 -19.42 -2.93 7.11
C GLY A 186 -19.29 -3.56 8.50
N ALA A 187 -18.57 -4.68 8.61
CA ALA A 187 -18.22 -5.29 9.90
C ALA A 187 -17.16 -4.45 10.64
N ALA A 188 -16.70 -4.94 11.81
CA ALA A 188 -15.67 -4.24 12.58
C ALA A 188 -14.42 -3.92 11.72
N PRO A 189 -13.85 -2.71 11.87
CA PRO A 189 -12.68 -2.27 11.14
C PRO A 189 -11.49 -3.21 11.37
N ASP A 190 -10.72 -3.44 10.32
CA ASP A 190 -9.58 -4.33 10.35
C ASP A 190 -8.46 -3.79 9.45
N ASP A 191 -7.27 -3.67 9.98
CA ASP A 191 -6.08 -3.23 9.27
C ASP A 191 -5.26 -4.39 8.67
N ASP A 192 -5.69 -5.63 8.93
CA ASP A 192 -5.14 -6.84 8.35
C ASP A 192 -5.97 -7.27 7.13
N LEU A 193 -5.46 -6.99 5.92
CA LEU A 193 -6.16 -7.27 4.67
C LEU A 193 -6.48 -8.75 4.47
N ASN A 194 -5.61 -9.66 4.92
CA ASN A 194 -5.87 -11.09 4.81
C ASN A 194 -7.00 -11.55 5.73
N ARG A 195 -7.12 -10.94 6.89
CA ARG A 195 -8.26 -11.20 7.79
C ARG A 195 -9.57 -10.70 7.18
N LEU A 196 -9.56 -9.53 6.53
CA LEU A 196 -10.70 -9.04 5.76
C LEU A 196 -11.08 -9.99 4.61
N LEU A 197 -10.11 -10.48 3.87
CA LEU A 197 -10.33 -11.44 2.77
C LEU A 197 -10.88 -12.78 3.27
N SER A 198 -10.32 -13.31 4.37
CA SER A 198 -10.81 -14.55 4.98
C SER A 198 -12.29 -14.45 5.41
N ARG A 199 -12.71 -13.25 5.87
CA ARG A 199 -14.14 -12.99 6.15
C ARG A 199 -14.97 -13.01 4.86
N ALA A 200 -14.46 -12.45 3.76
CA ALA A 200 -15.13 -12.46 2.47
C ALA A 200 -15.33 -13.90 1.94
N ASP A 201 -14.29 -14.72 2.04
CA ASP A 201 -14.35 -16.11 1.61
C ASP A 201 -15.30 -16.96 2.49
N ALA A 202 -15.30 -16.72 3.79
CA ALA A 202 -16.25 -17.39 4.71
C ALA A 202 -17.71 -17.07 4.38
N VAL A 203 -18.02 -15.84 3.96
CA VAL A 203 -19.38 -15.44 3.57
C VAL A 203 -19.76 -15.97 2.18
N ARG A 204 -18.79 -16.24 1.30
CA ARG A 204 -19.04 -16.87 -0.02
C ARG A 204 -19.40 -18.35 0.06
N GLY A 205 -19.00 -19.04 1.13
CA GLY A 205 -19.24 -20.47 1.35
C GLY A 205 -20.64 -20.81 1.86
N PHE A 206 -21.48 -19.80 2.06
CA PHE A 206 -22.90 -19.92 2.38
C PHE A 206 -23.72 -19.34 1.21
#